data_1e353f55447884cda55ffeaf6988cdaa
#
_entry.id   1e353f55447884cda55ffeaf6988cdaa
#
_cell.length_a   1.000
_cell.length_b   1.000
_cell.length_c   1.000
_cell.angle_alpha   90.00
_cell.angle_beta   90.00
_cell.angle_gamma   90.00
#
_symmetry.space_group_name_H-M   'P 1'
#
loop_
_entity.id
_entity.type
_entity.pdbx_description
1 polymer ?
#
loop_
_entity_poly.entity_id
_entity_poly.type
_entity_poly.pdbx_seq_one_letter_code
_entity_poly.pdbx_strand_id
1 'polypeptide(L)'
;LGLSQQDLAAVAGVSRQTISGVESGQYAPSTTVALRLAKALGCPVESLFWLEQERTEMTAIPAQNMPVGQRLRVSLVSVDRRWVAHPLIGPDAFRLEMIPADGEGIRAPKSATMAVQGFNQPQRWQQTLAIAGCSPALSIWARTAEHWHPDLRIHCLSKNSTEGLQQLCRREIHIAGMHLYDPETKAHNVSFVTAALQQMTPDSGMKRAVVLITLGIWEEGLLFRSDNPFNLKTVADLAQPEITIVNREVGAGSRQVLERALQGENIPFGAIQGFDQMVTGHLEVAVAVASGKVAAGVSTASVAAAFGLGFIPLHQARYDLVVFKTDLEETAVQQLLSTLGHQSVRSQLQGLGGYDTRQTGEAIATVEFP
;
A
#
# COMPACT_ATOMS: atom_id res chain seq x y z
N LEU A 1 10.38 36.21 -0.13
CA LEU A 1 11.23 37.28 0.45
C LEU A 1 10.71 38.68 0.13
N GLY A 2 9.78 38.86 -0.85
CA GLY A 2 9.19 40.16 -1.19
C GLY A 2 10.20 41.19 -1.78
N LEU A 3 11.35 40.72 -2.28
CA LEU A 3 12.37 41.56 -2.88
C LEU A 3 11.97 41.98 -4.30
N SER A 4 12.09 43.27 -4.64
CA SER A 4 12.01 43.70 -6.02
C SER A 4 13.26 43.28 -6.82
N GLN A 5 13.21 43.31 -8.14
CA GLN A 5 14.38 43.06 -9.00
C GLN A 5 15.55 43.99 -8.66
N GLN A 6 15.25 45.23 -8.26
CA GLN A 6 16.24 46.23 -7.86
C GLN A 6 16.92 45.83 -6.53
N ASP A 7 16.13 45.39 -5.55
CA ASP A 7 16.64 44.99 -4.24
C ASP A 7 17.49 43.72 -4.36
N LEU A 8 17.01 42.72 -5.11
CA LEU A 8 17.76 41.49 -5.36
C LEU A 8 19.08 41.78 -6.10
N ALA A 9 19.04 42.66 -7.09
CA ALA A 9 20.25 43.07 -7.81
C ALA A 9 21.29 43.70 -6.88
N ALA A 10 20.85 44.59 -5.98
CA ALA A 10 21.73 45.25 -5.01
C ALA A 10 22.33 44.24 -4.02
N VAL A 11 21.53 43.30 -3.47
CA VAL A 11 22.01 42.29 -2.52
C VAL A 11 22.92 41.28 -3.20
N ALA A 12 22.62 40.87 -4.42
CA ALA A 12 23.45 39.93 -5.18
C ALA A 12 24.71 40.56 -5.82
N GLY A 13 24.78 41.89 -5.84
CA GLY A 13 25.88 42.63 -6.47
C GLY A 13 25.94 42.44 -7.98
N VAL A 14 24.78 42.47 -8.64
CA VAL A 14 24.60 42.36 -10.10
C VAL A 14 23.71 43.51 -10.61
N SER A 15 23.61 43.65 -11.95
CA SER A 15 22.70 44.65 -12.50
C SER A 15 21.24 44.22 -12.46
N ARG A 16 20.29 45.15 -12.40
CA ARG A 16 18.86 44.85 -12.54
C ARG A 16 18.55 44.16 -13.86
N GLN A 17 19.25 44.53 -14.95
CA GLN A 17 19.11 43.89 -16.24
C GLN A 17 19.52 42.40 -16.19
N THR A 18 20.57 42.06 -15.41
CA THR A 18 20.94 40.66 -15.20
C THR A 18 19.84 39.88 -14.53
N ILE A 19 19.19 40.44 -13.49
CA ILE A 19 18.05 39.79 -12.83
C ILE A 19 16.91 39.59 -13.81
N SER A 20 16.50 40.65 -14.52
CA SER A 20 15.41 40.60 -15.50
C SER A 20 15.67 39.59 -16.62
N GLY A 21 16.90 39.52 -17.13
CA GLY A 21 17.30 38.56 -18.16
C GLY A 21 17.30 37.10 -17.68
N VAL A 22 17.69 36.86 -16.42
CA VAL A 22 17.63 35.52 -15.80
C VAL A 22 16.17 35.11 -15.57
N GLU A 23 15.34 35.99 -15.01
CA GLU A 23 13.91 35.69 -14.74
C GLU A 23 13.10 35.44 -16.04
N SER A 24 13.46 36.14 -17.11
CA SER A 24 12.81 35.94 -18.42
C SER A 24 13.35 34.75 -19.23
N GLY A 25 14.39 34.06 -18.72
CA GLY A 25 15.04 32.97 -19.42
C GLY A 25 15.86 33.40 -20.65
N GLN A 26 16.02 34.70 -20.87
CA GLN A 26 16.81 35.24 -22.00
C GLN A 26 18.31 35.13 -21.77
N TYR A 27 18.73 34.91 -20.53
CA TYR A 27 20.13 34.89 -20.13
C TYR A 27 20.40 33.76 -19.15
N ALA A 28 21.33 32.89 -19.49
CA ALA A 28 21.85 31.91 -18.56
C ALA A 28 22.97 32.54 -17.71
N PRO A 29 22.83 32.62 -16.39
CA PRO A 29 23.82 33.28 -15.55
C PRO A 29 25.15 32.52 -15.54
N SER A 30 26.25 33.25 -15.43
CA SER A 30 27.54 32.63 -15.14
C SER A 30 27.49 31.96 -13.73
N THR A 31 28.35 30.97 -13.49
CA THR A 31 28.44 30.29 -12.18
C THR A 31 28.57 31.28 -11.03
N THR A 32 29.38 32.37 -11.20
CA THR A 32 29.52 33.39 -10.18
C THR A 32 28.22 34.15 -9.91
N VAL A 33 27.46 34.48 -10.95
CA VAL A 33 26.16 35.16 -10.79
C VAL A 33 25.17 34.22 -10.11
N ALA A 34 25.12 32.94 -10.52
CA ALA A 34 24.24 31.93 -9.92
C ALA A 34 24.52 31.74 -8.41
N LEU A 35 25.81 31.64 -8.02
CA LEU A 35 26.21 31.54 -6.61
C LEU A 35 25.86 32.80 -5.80
N ARG A 36 25.99 33.99 -6.37
CA ARG A 36 25.60 35.26 -5.70
C ARG A 36 24.08 35.34 -5.51
N LEU A 37 23.27 34.91 -6.50
CA LEU A 37 21.84 34.87 -6.40
C LEU A 37 21.40 33.87 -5.33
N ALA A 38 21.95 32.68 -5.33
CA ALA A 38 21.67 31.64 -4.33
C ALA A 38 21.98 32.13 -2.90
N LYS A 39 23.12 32.79 -2.71
CA LYS A 39 23.51 33.41 -1.44
C LYS A 39 22.55 34.51 -1.03
N ALA A 40 22.17 35.40 -1.95
CA ALA A 40 21.24 36.49 -1.69
C ALA A 40 19.82 36.01 -1.30
N LEU A 41 19.40 34.89 -1.87
CA LEU A 41 18.10 34.26 -1.61
C LEU A 41 18.12 33.23 -0.48
N GLY A 42 19.30 32.88 0.04
CA GLY A 42 19.46 31.93 1.15
C GLY A 42 19.12 30.47 0.77
N CYS A 43 19.34 30.08 -0.48
CA CYS A 43 19.02 28.73 -0.97
C CYS A 43 20.20 28.16 -1.77
N PRO A 44 20.27 26.82 -1.99
CA PRO A 44 21.23 26.20 -2.88
C PRO A 44 21.06 26.66 -4.33
N VAL A 45 22.16 26.65 -5.13
CA VAL A 45 22.13 27.03 -6.55
C VAL A 45 21.17 26.16 -7.34
N GLU A 46 21.11 24.87 -7.01
CA GLU A 46 20.28 23.86 -7.64
C GLU A 46 18.77 24.09 -7.41
N SER A 47 18.41 24.91 -6.41
CA SER A 47 17.02 25.36 -6.20
C SER A 47 16.59 26.48 -7.14
N LEU A 48 17.55 27.18 -7.76
CA LEU A 48 17.30 28.29 -8.67
C LEU A 48 17.55 27.93 -10.13
N PHE A 49 18.57 27.09 -10.36
CA PHE A 49 19.01 26.75 -11.70
C PHE A 49 19.18 25.24 -11.81
N TRP A 50 18.52 24.66 -12.79
CA TRP A 50 18.65 23.25 -13.14
C TRP A 50 18.74 23.10 -14.65
N LEU A 51 19.44 22.07 -15.07
CA LEU A 51 19.39 21.65 -16.46
C LEU A 51 18.05 20.98 -16.70
N GLU A 52 17.39 21.27 -17.82
CA GLU A 52 16.27 20.43 -18.26
C GLU A 52 16.78 19.00 -18.33
N GLN A 53 16.34 18.18 -17.37
CA GLN A 53 16.71 16.77 -17.39
C GLN A 53 16.00 16.16 -18.58
N GLU A 54 16.76 15.55 -19.48
CA GLU A 54 16.19 14.63 -20.46
C GLU A 54 15.34 13.63 -19.71
N ARG A 55 14.04 13.62 -19.98
CA ARG A 55 13.12 12.69 -19.35
C ARG A 55 13.58 11.29 -19.68
N THR A 56 13.93 10.50 -18.68
CA THR A 56 14.40 9.14 -18.87
C THR A 56 13.27 8.31 -19.48
N GLU A 57 13.45 7.86 -20.72
CA GLU A 57 12.55 6.89 -21.35
C GLU A 57 12.95 5.49 -20.91
N MET A 58 11.97 4.72 -20.48
CA MET A 58 12.19 3.34 -20.06
C MET A 58 11.00 2.47 -20.41
N THR A 59 11.24 1.14 -20.41
CA THR A 59 10.21 0.15 -20.64
C THR A 59 9.87 -0.53 -19.32
N ALA A 60 8.59 -0.63 -19.01
CA ALA A 60 8.09 -1.31 -17.81
C ALA A 60 6.97 -2.30 -18.17
N ILE A 61 6.77 -3.30 -17.31
CA ILE A 61 5.64 -4.21 -17.37
C ILE A 61 4.46 -3.51 -16.70
N PRO A 62 3.30 -3.33 -17.35
CA PRO A 62 2.14 -2.78 -16.70
C PRO A 62 1.54 -3.78 -15.73
N ALA A 63 1.19 -3.35 -14.51
CA ALA A 63 0.40 -4.16 -13.58
C ALA A 63 -0.96 -4.53 -14.20
N GLN A 64 -1.56 -5.64 -13.77
CA GLN A 64 -2.75 -6.20 -14.41
C GLN A 64 -3.93 -5.21 -14.49
N ASN A 65 -4.11 -4.36 -13.50
CA ASN A 65 -5.17 -3.36 -13.44
C ASN A 65 -4.90 -2.09 -14.25
N MET A 66 -3.82 -2.05 -15.07
CA MET A 66 -3.44 -0.89 -15.87
C MET A 66 -4.45 -0.64 -17.01
N PRO A 67 -5.15 0.50 -17.06
CA PRO A 67 -6.00 0.89 -18.17
C PRO A 67 -5.23 0.99 -19.49
N VAL A 68 -5.92 0.71 -20.59
CA VAL A 68 -5.35 0.75 -21.94
C VAL A 68 -5.67 2.07 -22.61
N GLY A 69 -4.69 2.63 -23.36
CA GLY A 69 -4.90 3.79 -24.23
C GLY A 69 -4.95 5.15 -23.52
N GLN A 70 -4.76 5.19 -22.22
CA GLN A 70 -4.72 6.42 -21.43
C GLN A 70 -3.30 6.71 -20.94
N ARG A 71 -2.93 7.99 -20.93
CA ARG A 71 -1.71 8.44 -20.25
C ARG A 71 -2.02 8.55 -18.75
N LEU A 72 -1.27 7.83 -17.93
CA LEU A 72 -1.48 7.73 -16.50
C LEU A 72 -0.19 8.01 -15.75
N ARG A 73 -0.36 8.56 -14.54
CA ARG A 73 0.69 8.63 -13.54
C ARG A 73 0.96 7.23 -13.01
N VAL A 74 2.23 6.88 -12.85
CA VAL A 74 2.62 5.56 -12.36
C VAL A 74 3.65 5.67 -11.24
N SER A 75 3.63 4.68 -10.35
CA SER A 75 4.74 4.34 -9.46
C SER A 75 5.52 3.19 -10.08
N LEU A 76 6.84 3.25 -9.99
CA LEU A 76 7.75 2.26 -10.55
C LEU A 76 8.42 1.45 -9.43
N VAL A 77 8.42 0.15 -9.59
CA VAL A 77 9.14 -0.79 -8.71
C VAL A 77 9.97 -1.74 -9.55
N SER A 78 11.12 -2.16 -9.02
CA SER A 78 11.97 -3.17 -9.66
C SER A 78 11.74 -4.51 -8.98
N VAL A 79 11.04 -5.44 -9.63
CA VAL A 79 10.80 -6.80 -9.12
C VAL A 79 11.48 -7.78 -10.05
N ASP A 80 12.33 -8.63 -9.50
CA ASP A 80 13.06 -9.64 -10.28
C ASP A 80 13.80 -9.02 -11.49
N ARG A 81 14.51 -7.91 -11.24
CA ARG A 81 15.26 -7.12 -12.24
C ARG A 81 14.41 -6.59 -13.40
N ARG A 82 13.09 -6.56 -13.25
CA ARG A 82 12.16 -6.01 -14.23
C ARG A 82 11.41 -4.82 -13.65
N TRP A 83 11.26 -3.76 -14.41
CA TRP A 83 10.45 -2.63 -14.00
C TRP A 83 8.97 -2.97 -14.13
N VAL A 84 8.21 -2.76 -13.06
CA VAL A 84 6.75 -2.88 -13.02
C VAL A 84 6.15 -1.50 -12.77
N ALA A 85 5.17 -1.12 -13.59
CA ALA A 85 4.45 0.14 -13.48
C ALA A 85 3.07 -0.08 -12.85
N HIS A 86 2.86 0.49 -11.67
CA HIS A 86 1.56 0.51 -10.99
C HIS A 86 0.82 1.81 -11.29
N PRO A 87 -0.43 1.76 -11.77
CA PRO A 87 -1.21 2.97 -12.02
C PRO A 87 -1.59 3.65 -10.70
N LEU A 88 -1.38 4.97 -10.63
CA LEU A 88 -1.84 5.80 -9.53
C LEU A 88 -3.24 6.34 -9.82
N ILE A 89 -4.25 5.47 -9.66
CA ILE A 89 -5.67 5.77 -9.88
C ILE A 89 -6.51 5.31 -8.68
N GLY A 90 -7.63 6.00 -8.43
CA GLY A 90 -8.52 5.67 -7.31
C GLY A 90 -7.79 5.64 -5.97
N PRO A 91 -8.09 4.68 -5.09
CA PRO A 91 -7.44 4.56 -3.78
C PRO A 91 -5.92 4.38 -3.86
N ASP A 92 -5.43 3.73 -4.92
CA ASP A 92 -3.98 3.49 -5.11
C ASP A 92 -3.20 4.79 -5.42
N ALA A 93 -3.88 5.89 -5.75
CA ALA A 93 -3.27 7.22 -5.93
C ALA A 93 -3.05 7.98 -4.62
N PHE A 94 -3.65 7.49 -3.54
CA PHE A 94 -3.65 8.18 -2.26
C PHE A 94 -3.13 7.27 -1.14
N ARG A 95 -2.36 7.90 -0.24
CA ARG A 95 -2.20 7.42 1.15
C ARG A 95 -3.15 8.27 2.02
N LEU A 96 -2.67 9.28 2.74
CA LEU A 96 -3.48 10.40 3.24
C LEU A 96 -3.45 11.55 2.24
N GLU A 97 -2.33 11.74 1.60
CA GLU A 97 -2.06 12.69 0.54
C GLU A 97 -1.80 11.96 -0.78
N MET A 98 -1.97 12.69 -1.88
CA MET A 98 -1.69 12.14 -3.21
C MET A 98 -0.24 11.68 -3.31
N ILE A 99 -0.03 10.45 -3.78
CA ILE A 99 1.31 9.89 -3.94
C ILE A 99 2.02 10.58 -5.11
N PRO A 100 3.26 11.07 -4.92
CA PRO A 100 4.09 11.55 -6.02
C PRO A 100 4.31 10.46 -7.06
N ALA A 101 4.16 10.79 -8.34
CA ALA A 101 4.43 9.85 -9.41
C ALA A 101 5.92 9.79 -9.75
N ASP A 102 6.39 8.65 -10.20
CA ASP A 102 7.74 8.46 -10.74
C ASP A 102 7.81 8.82 -12.22
N GLY A 103 6.69 8.74 -12.89
CA GLY A 103 6.57 9.01 -14.31
C GLY A 103 5.14 8.92 -14.78
N GLU A 104 4.98 9.08 -16.08
CA GLU A 104 3.74 8.84 -16.79
C GLU A 104 3.97 7.93 -18.01
N GLY A 105 2.95 7.15 -18.34
CA GLY A 105 3.05 6.23 -19.46
C GLY A 105 1.70 5.85 -20.04
N ILE A 106 1.75 5.22 -21.23
CA ILE A 106 0.57 4.74 -21.94
C ILE A 106 0.78 3.25 -22.24
N ARG A 107 -0.19 2.43 -21.83
CA ARG A 107 -0.23 1.03 -22.23
C ARG A 107 -0.91 0.92 -23.61
N ALA A 108 -0.18 0.42 -24.60
CA ALA A 108 -0.76 0.12 -25.89
C ALA A 108 -1.63 -1.15 -25.84
N PRO A 109 -2.71 -1.25 -26.64
CA PRO A 109 -3.50 -2.46 -26.75
C PRO A 109 -2.64 -3.67 -27.11
N LYS A 110 -2.83 -4.80 -26.43
CA LYS A 110 -2.12 -6.08 -26.67
C LYS A 110 -0.60 -6.05 -26.44
N SER A 111 -0.03 -4.95 -25.91
CA SER A 111 1.39 -4.91 -25.58
C SER A 111 1.65 -5.56 -24.21
N ALA A 112 2.71 -6.35 -24.16
CA ALA A 112 3.22 -6.91 -22.91
C ALA A 112 4.01 -5.89 -22.07
N THR A 113 4.43 -4.78 -22.70
CA THR A 113 5.21 -3.71 -22.07
C THR A 113 4.61 -2.35 -22.38
N MET A 114 5.01 -1.33 -21.64
CA MET A 114 4.65 0.06 -21.86
C MET A 114 5.88 0.96 -21.83
N ALA A 115 5.86 2.03 -22.60
CA ALA A 115 6.82 3.11 -22.48
C ALA A 115 6.43 4.02 -21.32
N VAL A 116 7.40 4.34 -20.46
CA VAL A 116 7.23 5.25 -19.33
C VAL A 116 8.21 6.39 -19.46
N GLN A 117 7.72 7.61 -19.32
CA GLN A 117 8.48 8.83 -19.24
C GLN A 117 8.69 9.19 -17.78
N GLY A 118 9.92 9.00 -17.26
CA GLY A 118 10.26 9.23 -15.86
C GLY A 118 10.34 10.72 -15.53
N PHE A 119 9.91 11.12 -14.34
CA PHE A 119 10.03 12.47 -13.80
C PHE A 119 11.30 12.68 -12.98
N ASN A 120 11.88 11.60 -12.48
CA ASN A 120 13.05 11.60 -11.58
C ASN A 120 14.14 10.66 -12.09
N GLN A 121 15.29 10.71 -11.44
CA GLN A 121 16.41 9.82 -11.78
C GLN A 121 16.11 8.37 -11.38
N PRO A 122 16.50 7.37 -12.21
CA PRO A 122 16.25 5.95 -11.97
C PRO A 122 16.78 5.41 -10.65
N GLN A 123 17.85 6.00 -10.10
CA GLN A 123 18.45 5.58 -8.83
C GLN A 123 17.47 5.61 -7.67
N ARG A 124 16.52 6.55 -7.66
CA ARG A 124 15.48 6.65 -6.62
C ARG A 124 14.47 5.51 -6.68
N TRP A 125 14.31 4.85 -7.82
CA TRP A 125 13.31 3.79 -7.99
C TRP A 125 13.86 2.41 -7.63
N GLN A 126 15.20 2.23 -7.66
CA GLN A 126 15.86 0.95 -7.41
C GLN A 126 15.63 0.40 -5.99
N GLN A 127 15.42 1.27 -5.02
CA GLN A 127 15.13 0.90 -3.63
C GLN A 127 13.63 1.02 -3.28
N THR A 128 12.78 0.97 -4.29
CA THR A 128 11.33 0.99 -4.09
C THR A 128 10.79 -0.42 -3.98
N LEU A 129 10.15 -0.72 -2.85
CA LEU A 129 9.43 -1.97 -2.64
C LEU A 129 7.93 -1.75 -2.81
N ALA A 130 7.25 -2.70 -3.45
CA ALA A 130 5.79 -2.75 -3.50
C ALA A 130 5.28 -3.80 -2.53
N ILE A 131 4.31 -3.41 -1.69
CA ILE A 131 3.61 -4.29 -0.75
C ILE A 131 2.11 -4.18 -1.05
N ALA A 132 1.43 -5.31 -1.24
CA ALA A 132 -0.02 -5.33 -1.35
C ALA A 132 -0.65 -5.96 -0.12
N GLY A 133 -1.68 -5.33 0.43
CA GLY A 133 -2.41 -5.85 1.59
C GLY A 133 -3.45 -4.87 2.11
N CYS A 134 -4.29 -5.34 3.03
CA CYS A 134 -5.40 -4.57 3.59
C CYS A 134 -5.16 -4.05 5.01
N SER A 135 -4.07 -4.48 5.68
CA SER A 135 -3.83 -4.10 7.07
C SER A 135 -3.42 -2.63 7.21
N PRO A 136 -4.06 -1.85 8.10
CA PRO A 136 -3.61 -0.52 8.45
C PRO A 136 -2.17 -0.48 8.99
N ALA A 137 -1.72 -1.57 9.60
CA ALA A 137 -0.37 -1.73 10.13
C ALA A 137 0.72 -1.64 9.05
N LEU A 138 0.41 -2.00 7.79
CA LEU A 138 1.38 -1.95 6.69
C LEU A 138 1.91 -0.53 6.44
N SER A 139 1.03 0.48 6.48
CA SER A 139 1.45 1.87 6.28
C SER A 139 2.26 2.42 7.46
N ILE A 140 1.96 1.99 8.68
CA ILE A 140 2.72 2.36 9.87
C ILE A 140 4.11 1.72 9.81
N TRP A 141 4.18 0.43 9.51
CA TRP A 141 5.44 -0.30 9.35
C TRP A 141 6.28 0.31 8.22
N ALA A 142 5.69 0.56 7.05
CA ALA A 142 6.37 1.20 5.93
C ALA A 142 6.99 2.54 6.30
N ARG A 143 6.23 3.44 6.93
CA ARG A 143 6.75 4.76 7.37
C ARG A 143 7.84 4.64 8.41
N THR A 144 7.72 3.68 9.33
CA THR A 144 8.76 3.45 10.33
C THR A 144 10.04 2.95 9.66
N ALA A 145 9.93 2.03 8.70
CA ALA A 145 11.08 1.52 7.95
C ALA A 145 11.75 2.62 7.10
N GLU A 146 10.98 3.45 6.40
CA GLU A 146 11.47 4.61 5.64
C GLU A 146 12.20 5.64 6.54
N HIS A 147 11.78 5.77 7.80
CA HIS A 147 12.47 6.62 8.77
C HIS A 147 13.85 6.07 9.15
N TRP A 148 13.97 4.75 9.34
CA TRP A 148 15.23 4.09 9.67
C TRP A 148 16.16 3.93 8.46
N HIS A 149 15.59 3.82 7.27
CA HIS A 149 16.29 3.65 6.00
C HIS A 149 15.81 4.71 5.00
N PRO A 150 16.38 5.94 5.04
CA PRO A 150 15.87 7.07 4.23
C PRO A 150 15.90 6.87 2.72
N ASP A 151 16.75 5.97 2.24
CA ASP A 151 16.81 5.62 0.81
C ASP A 151 15.74 4.60 0.41
N LEU A 152 15.16 3.89 1.37
CA LEU A 152 14.09 2.93 1.13
C LEU A 152 12.78 3.67 0.87
N ARG A 153 12.07 3.24 -0.16
CA ARG A 153 10.74 3.74 -0.49
C ARG A 153 9.75 2.59 -0.60
N ILE A 154 8.61 2.71 0.07
CA ILE A 154 7.63 1.65 0.12
C ILE A 154 6.33 2.11 -0.50
N HIS A 155 5.92 1.42 -1.58
CA HIS A 155 4.64 1.60 -2.23
C HIS A 155 3.64 0.58 -1.69
N CYS A 156 2.73 1.04 -0.81
CA CYS A 156 1.66 0.21 -0.26
C CYS A 156 0.44 0.26 -1.19
N LEU A 157 0.03 -0.90 -1.66
CA LEU A 157 -1.17 -1.10 -2.47
C LEU A 157 -2.28 -1.66 -1.59
N SER A 158 -3.44 -1.00 -1.57
CA SER A 158 -4.62 -1.47 -0.82
C SER A 158 -5.29 -2.60 -1.60
N LYS A 159 -4.99 -3.84 -1.22
CA LYS A 159 -5.53 -5.06 -1.85
C LYS A 159 -5.99 -6.04 -0.79
N ASN A 160 -7.02 -6.82 -1.11
CA ASN A 160 -7.39 -7.96 -0.26
C ASN A 160 -6.35 -9.10 -0.38
N SER A 161 -6.47 -10.08 0.50
CA SER A 161 -5.50 -11.19 0.59
C SER A 161 -5.34 -11.97 -0.72
N THR A 162 -6.44 -12.22 -1.42
CA THR A 162 -6.42 -12.97 -2.68
C THR A 162 -5.78 -12.19 -3.81
N GLU A 163 -6.16 -10.92 -3.98
CA GLU A 163 -5.58 -10.04 -5.00
C GLU A 163 -4.09 -9.81 -4.77
N GLY A 164 -3.68 -9.56 -3.52
CA GLY A 164 -2.28 -9.38 -3.15
C GLY A 164 -1.45 -10.63 -3.49
N LEU A 165 -1.95 -11.81 -3.13
CA LEU A 165 -1.28 -13.07 -3.46
C LEU A 165 -1.16 -13.29 -4.98
N GLN A 166 -2.20 -12.97 -5.74
CA GLN A 166 -2.15 -13.04 -7.21
C GLN A 166 -1.12 -12.08 -7.82
N GLN A 167 -1.02 -10.84 -7.29
CA GLN A 167 0.01 -9.88 -7.74
C GLN A 167 1.42 -10.38 -7.41
N LEU A 168 1.62 -10.99 -6.24
CA LEU A 168 2.89 -11.62 -5.88
C LEU A 168 3.26 -12.74 -6.85
N CYS A 169 2.31 -13.63 -7.15
CA CYS A 169 2.51 -14.73 -8.12
C CYS A 169 2.85 -14.22 -9.52
N ARG A 170 2.31 -13.08 -9.94
CA ARG A 170 2.66 -12.44 -11.23
C ARG A 170 3.95 -11.61 -11.18
N ARG A 171 4.64 -11.57 -10.03
CA ARG A 171 5.85 -10.77 -9.84
C ARG A 171 5.61 -9.27 -10.11
N GLU A 172 4.46 -8.77 -9.70
CA GLU A 172 4.11 -7.34 -9.75
C GLU A 172 4.54 -6.61 -8.48
N ILE A 173 4.66 -7.32 -7.36
CA ILE A 173 5.02 -6.81 -6.04
C ILE A 173 6.07 -7.69 -5.37
N HIS A 174 6.69 -7.19 -4.28
CA HIS A 174 7.68 -7.93 -3.50
C HIS A 174 7.04 -8.71 -2.34
N ILE A 175 6.00 -8.15 -1.72
CA ILE A 175 5.40 -8.70 -0.50
C ILE A 175 3.87 -8.65 -0.61
N ALA A 176 3.22 -9.78 -0.35
CA ALA A 176 1.77 -9.85 -0.19
C ALA A 176 1.41 -10.04 1.29
N GLY A 177 0.57 -9.14 1.82
CA GLY A 177 0.00 -9.27 3.15
C GLY A 177 -1.35 -10.00 3.10
N MET A 178 -1.55 -11.02 3.94
CA MET A 178 -2.76 -11.83 3.90
C MET A 178 -3.15 -12.41 5.27
N HIS A 179 -4.46 -12.73 5.41
CA HIS A 179 -5.04 -13.25 6.64
C HIS A 179 -6.23 -14.20 6.36
N LEU A 180 -6.07 -15.09 5.40
CA LEU A 180 -7.09 -16.09 5.07
C LEU A 180 -7.01 -17.26 6.06
N TYR A 181 -8.16 -17.76 6.50
CA TYR A 181 -8.27 -18.91 7.38
C TYR A 181 -8.88 -20.10 6.66
N ASP A 182 -8.22 -21.23 6.77
CA ASP A 182 -8.67 -22.50 6.21
C ASP A 182 -9.32 -23.35 7.32
N PRO A 183 -10.63 -23.58 7.28
CA PRO A 183 -11.33 -24.35 8.31
C PRO A 183 -10.96 -25.84 8.29
N GLU A 184 -10.52 -26.39 7.16
CA GLU A 184 -10.15 -27.81 7.05
C GLU A 184 -8.81 -28.09 7.74
N THR A 185 -7.83 -27.27 7.48
CA THR A 185 -6.49 -27.39 8.11
C THR A 185 -6.39 -26.68 9.44
N LYS A 186 -7.40 -25.86 9.79
CA LYS A 186 -7.41 -24.95 10.96
C LYS A 186 -6.19 -24.04 11.03
N ALA A 187 -5.66 -23.67 9.88
CA ALA A 187 -4.46 -22.88 9.74
C ALA A 187 -4.72 -21.61 8.91
N HIS A 188 -3.83 -20.63 9.05
CA HIS A 188 -3.89 -19.39 8.25
C HIS A 188 -2.94 -19.49 7.08
N ASN A 189 -3.36 -18.97 5.93
CA ASN A 189 -2.58 -18.57 4.76
C ASN A 189 -1.90 -19.70 3.96
N VAL A 190 -1.31 -20.70 4.61
CA VAL A 190 -0.42 -21.69 3.97
C VAL A 190 -1.09 -22.47 2.83
N SER A 191 -2.33 -22.96 3.04
CA SER A 191 -3.07 -23.72 2.03
C SER A 191 -3.39 -22.87 0.79
N PHE A 192 -3.77 -21.62 0.99
CA PHE A 192 -4.05 -20.66 -0.09
C PHE A 192 -2.79 -20.31 -0.88
N VAL A 193 -1.67 -20.09 -0.20
CA VAL A 193 -0.37 -19.85 -0.83
C VAL A 193 0.05 -21.06 -1.65
N THR A 194 -0.05 -22.27 -1.08
CA THR A 194 0.27 -23.52 -1.78
C THR A 194 -0.57 -23.66 -3.05
N ALA A 195 -1.89 -23.46 -2.96
CA ALA A 195 -2.78 -23.57 -4.11
C ALA A 195 -2.47 -22.53 -5.20
N ALA A 196 -2.15 -21.31 -4.81
CA ALA A 196 -1.80 -20.25 -5.77
C ALA A 196 -0.48 -20.53 -6.49
N LEU A 197 0.53 -21.02 -5.78
CA LEU A 197 1.83 -21.36 -6.35
C LEU A 197 1.76 -22.56 -7.30
N GLN A 198 0.91 -23.55 -7.01
CA GLN A 198 0.67 -24.69 -7.91
C GLN A 198 0.06 -24.29 -9.25
N GLN A 199 -0.64 -23.16 -9.31
CA GLN A 199 -1.23 -22.63 -10.55
C GLN A 199 -0.23 -21.81 -11.40
N MET A 200 0.94 -21.49 -10.85
CA MET A 200 1.99 -20.81 -11.62
C MET A 200 2.59 -21.76 -12.64
N THR A 201 2.70 -21.31 -13.89
CA THR A 201 3.42 -22.06 -14.92
C THR A 201 4.88 -22.23 -14.51
N PRO A 202 5.44 -23.45 -14.55
CA PRO A 202 6.85 -23.67 -14.25
C PRO A 202 7.72 -22.91 -15.26
N ASP A 203 8.48 -21.95 -14.79
CA ASP A 203 9.54 -21.34 -15.57
C ASP A 203 10.79 -22.20 -15.35
N SER A 204 11.28 -22.77 -16.42
CA SER A 204 12.51 -23.58 -16.56
C SER A 204 13.27 -23.93 -15.26
N GLY A 205 12.86 -25.03 -14.61
CA GLY A 205 13.78 -25.84 -13.78
C GLY A 205 14.27 -25.30 -12.44
N MET A 206 13.85 -24.12 -12.00
CA MET A 206 14.24 -23.54 -10.72
C MET A 206 13.17 -23.84 -9.66
N LYS A 207 13.54 -24.56 -8.61
CA LYS A 207 12.69 -24.69 -7.41
C LYS A 207 12.44 -23.31 -6.84
N ARG A 208 11.17 -22.94 -6.76
CA ARG A 208 10.75 -21.68 -6.17
C ARG A 208 10.24 -21.93 -4.75
N ALA A 209 10.48 -21.01 -3.87
CA ALA A 209 9.96 -21.05 -2.52
C ALA A 209 9.48 -19.66 -2.10
N VAL A 210 8.45 -19.62 -1.30
CA VAL A 210 8.03 -18.43 -0.58
C VAL A 210 8.12 -18.66 0.93
N VAL A 211 8.38 -17.61 1.65
CA VAL A 211 8.42 -17.59 3.11
C VAL A 211 7.25 -16.76 3.61
N LEU A 212 6.54 -17.28 4.62
CA LEU A 212 5.50 -16.57 5.35
C LEU A 212 6.10 -16.05 6.66
N ILE A 213 6.06 -14.73 6.84
CA ILE A 213 6.58 -14.04 8.03
C ILE A 213 5.40 -13.35 8.70
N THR A 214 5.15 -13.61 9.98
CA THR A 214 4.00 -12.99 10.64
C THR A 214 4.25 -11.50 10.94
N LEU A 215 3.28 -10.66 10.58
CA LEU A 215 3.22 -9.26 11.01
C LEU A 215 2.60 -9.17 12.41
N GLY A 216 1.64 -10.04 12.72
CA GLY A 216 0.97 -10.11 14.00
C GLY A 216 -0.34 -10.87 13.94
N ILE A 217 -0.93 -11.09 15.10
CA ILE A 217 -2.29 -11.60 15.23
C ILE A 217 -3.19 -10.42 15.54
N TRP A 218 -4.32 -10.33 14.87
CA TRP A 218 -5.29 -9.27 15.08
C TRP A 218 -6.70 -9.82 15.31
N GLU A 219 -7.61 -8.99 15.83
CA GLU A 219 -9.01 -9.35 16.01
C GLU A 219 -9.85 -8.79 14.87
N GLU A 220 -10.69 -9.63 14.30
CA GLU A 220 -11.73 -9.28 13.31
C GLU A 220 -13.11 -9.52 13.92
N GLY A 221 -14.04 -8.60 13.66
CA GLY A 221 -15.37 -8.67 14.23
C GLY A 221 -16.34 -7.69 13.64
N LEU A 222 -17.53 -7.65 14.21
CA LEU A 222 -18.58 -6.71 13.81
C LEU A 222 -18.28 -5.32 14.39
N LEU A 223 -18.24 -4.32 13.51
CA LEU A 223 -18.27 -2.91 13.86
C LEU A 223 -19.71 -2.42 13.86
N PHE A 224 -20.03 -1.58 14.83
CA PHE A 224 -21.31 -0.87 14.95
C PHE A 224 -21.10 0.45 15.68
N ARG A 225 -22.08 1.35 15.61
CA ARG A 225 -21.98 2.64 16.30
C ARG A 225 -21.89 2.43 17.82
N SER A 226 -21.09 3.24 18.50
CA SER A 226 -20.85 3.09 19.94
C SER A 226 -22.11 3.25 20.81
N ASP A 227 -23.12 4.01 20.32
CA ASP A 227 -24.44 4.14 20.96
C ASP A 227 -25.33 2.90 20.76
N ASN A 228 -24.92 1.97 19.92
CA ASN A 228 -25.55 0.69 19.64
C ASN A 228 -27.10 0.74 19.54
N PRO A 229 -27.65 1.53 18.61
CA PRO A 229 -29.09 1.77 18.58
C PRO A 229 -29.93 0.53 18.30
N PHE A 230 -29.32 -0.52 17.74
CA PHE A 230 -29.96 -1.80 17.43
C PHE A 230 -29.67 -2.89 18.47
N ASN A 231 -28.98 -2.56 19.57
CA ASN A 231 -28.60 -3.48 20.64
C ASN A 231 -27.90 -4.77 20.14
N LEU A 232 -26.99 -4.62 19.18
CA LEU A 232 -26.23 -5.72 18.59
C LEU A 232 -25.33 -6.36 19.65
N LYS A 233 -25.35 -7.69 19.76
CA LYS A 233 -24.56 -8.49 20.72
C LYS A 233 -23.86 -9.66 20.06
N THR A 234 -24.45 -10.21 19.00
CA THR A 234 -23.97 -11.39 18.28
C THR A 234 -24.16 -11.22 16.77
N VAL A 235 -23.55 -12.10 15.99
CA VAL A 235 -23.77 -12.14 14.54
C VAL A 235 -25.22 -12.50 14.18
N ALA A 236 -25.94 -13.21 15.06
CA ALA A 236 -27.32 -13.60 14.84
C ALA A 236 -28.27 -12.40 14.80
N ASP A 237 -27.94 -11.32 15.49
CA ASP A 237 -28.73 -10.08 15.47
C ASP A 237 -28.79 -9.44 14.08
N LEU A 238 -27.84 -9.75 13.19
CA LEU A 238 -27.83 -9.22 11.82
C LEU A 238 -29.02 -9.71 10.97
N ALA A 239 -29.72 -10.78 11.37
CA ALA A 239 -30.90 -11.30 10.69
C ALA A 239 -32.19 -10.50 10.99
N GLN A 240 -32.13 -9.51 11.88
CA GLN A 240 -33.28 -8.64 12.19
C GLN A 240 -33.61 -7.75 10.97
N PRO A 241 -34.89 -7.55 10.64
CA PRO A 241 -35.30 -6.88 9.41
C PRO A 241 -34.87 -5.41 9.27
N GLU A 242 -34.66 -4.74 10.39
CA GLU A 242 -34.21 -3.34 10.44
C GLU A 242 -32.71 -3.16 10.31
N ILE A 243 -31.93 -4.25 10.36
CA ILE A 243 -30.48 -4.20 10.32
C ILE A 243 -29.98 -4.38 8.91
N THR A 244 -29.33 -3.35 8.39
CA THR A 244 -28.62 -3.40 7.11
C THR A 244 -27.13 -3.35 7.36
N ILE A 245 -26.38 -4.20 6.69
CA ILE A 245 -24.92 -4.25 6.78
C ILE A 245 -24.24 -3.80 5.48
N VAL A 246 -22.93 -3.56 5.58
CA VAL A 246 -22.03 -3.55 4.44
C VAL A 246 -21.04 -4.71 4.58
N ASN A 247 -20.77 -5.37 3.48
CA ASN A 247 -19.82 -6.49 3.42
C ASN A 247 -18.54 -6.11 2.70
N ARG A 248 -17.51 -6.91 2.88
CA ARG A 248 -16.26 -6.79 2.14
C ARG A 248 -16.37 -7.46 0.77
N GLU A 249 -15.53 -7.03 -0.12
CA GLU A 249 -15.36 -7.59 -1.45
C GLU A 249 -14.99 -9.09 -1.39
N VAL A 250 -15.28 -9.81 -2.47
CA VAL A 250 -14.90 -11.23 -2.62
C VAL A 250 -13.36 -11.36 -2.58
N GLY A 251 -12.87 -12.35 -1.86
CA GLY A 251 -11.43 -12.59 -1.64
C GLY A 251 -10.85 -11.91 -0.40
N ALA A 252 -11.65 -11.11 0.31
CA ALA A 252 -11.25 -10.53 1.60
C ALA A 252 -11.45 -11.53 2.75
N GLY A 253 -10.45 -11.63 3.65
CA GLY A 253 -10.53 -12.49 4.84
C GLY A 253 -11.69 -12.13 5.75
N SER A 254 -11.97 -10.84 5.97
CA SER A 254 -13.09 -10.39 6.80
C SER A 254 -14.46 -10.81 6.25
N ARG A 255 -14.62 -10.93 4.92
CA ARG A 255 -15.82 -11.52 4.32
C ARG A 255 -15.95 -12.98 4.73
N GLN A 256 -14.88 -13.75 4.65
CA GLN A 256 -14.87 -15.15 5.10
C GLN A 256 -15.18 -15.27 6.59
N VAL A 257 -14.75 -14.32 7.42
CA VAL A 257 -15.10 -14.28 8.86
C VAL A 257 -16.60 -14.14 9.04
N LEU A 258 -17.25 -13.20 8.34
CA LEU A 258 -18.69 -13.01 8.39
C LEU A 258 -19.43 -14.27 7.90
N GLU A 259 -19.04 -14.80 6.74
CA GLU A 259 -19.67 -15.98 6.14
C GLU A 259 -19.61 -17.20 7.08
N ARG A 260 -18.45 -17.46 7.69
CA ARG A 260 -18.31 -18.55 8.68
C ARG A 260 -19.13 -18.32 9.94
N ALA A 261 -19.17 -17.09 10.45
CA ALA A 261 -19.93 -16.75 11.64
C ALA A 261 -21.45 -16.96 11.40
N LEU A 262 -21.97 -16.53 10.26
CA LEU A 262 -23.37 -16.77 9.87
C LEU A 262 -23.68 -18.27 9.67
N GLN A 263 -22.77 -19.01 9.03
CA GLN A 263 -22.91 -20.46 8.86
C GLN A 263 -22.92 -21.19 10.22
N GLY A 264 -22.10 -20.78 11.16
CA GLY A 264 -22.06 -21.31 12.51
C GLY A 264 -23.38 -21.16 13.26
N GLU A 265 -24.13 -20.09 12.99
CA GLU A 265 -25.47 -19.83 13.51
C GLU A 265 -26.59 -20.39 12.62
N ASN A 266 -26.28 -21.09 11.53
CA ASN A 266 -27.22 -21.59 10.53
C ASN A 266 -28.06 -20.47 9.86
N ILE A 267 -27.52 -19.27 9.69
CA ILE A 267 -28.19 -18.13 9.08
C ILE A 267 -27.83 -18.08 7.60
N PRO A 268 -28.81 -18.17 6.69
CA PRO A 268 -28.57 -18.07 5.26
C PRO A 268 -28.19 -16.62 4.89
N PHE A 269 -27.22 -16.45 3.99
CA PHE A 269 -26.73 -15.13 3.58
C PHE A 269 -27.83 -14.22 3.02
N GLY A 270 -28.83 -14.81 2.32
CA GLY A 270 -29.97 -14.08 1.79
C GLY A 270 -30.93 -13.51 2.85
N ALA A 271 -30.80 -13.93 4.13
CA ALA A 271 -31.56 -13.35 5.23
C ALA A 271 -30.93 -12.06 5.75
N ILE A 272 -29.70 -11.73 5.34
CA ILE A 272 -28.97 -10.56 5.82
C ILE A 272 -29.13 -9.40 4.85
N GLN A 273 -29.80 -8.33 5.27
CA GLN A 273 -29.96 -7.16 4.44
C GLN A 273 -28.60 -6.45 4.22
N GLY A 274 -28.26 -6.21 2.96
CA GLY A 274 -27.00 -5.59 2.58
C GLY A 274 -25.81 -6.55 2.45
N PHE A 275 -26.02 -7.88 2.56
CA PHE A 275 -24.93 -8.87 2.40
C PHE A 275 -24.16 -8.70 1.08
N ASP A 276 -24.87 -8.33 -0.01
CA ASP A 276 -24.28 -8.09 -1.32
C ASP A 276 -23.86 -6.62 -1.55
N GLN A 277 -24.06 -5.73 -0.58
CA GLN A 277 -23.53 -4.37 -0.61
C GLN A 277 -22.04 -4.40 -0.23
N MET A 278 -21.18 -4.32 -1.23
CA MET A 278 -19.74 -4.49 -1.03
C MET A 278 -19.01 -3.14 -0.99
N VAL A 279 -17.99 -3.09 -0.14
CA VAL A 279 -16.99 -2.01 -0.09
C VAL A 279 -15.59 -2.60 -0.09
N THR A 280 -14.61 -1.82 -0.54
CA THR A 280 -13.22 -2.24 -0.65
C THR A 280 -12.43 -1.70 0.54
N GLY A 281 -11.86 -2.59 1.37
CA GLY A 281 -11.00 -2.18 2.48
C GLY A 281 -11.74 -2.04 3.83
N HIS A 282 -10.95 -1.98 4.88
CA HIS A 282 -11.45 -1.87 6.25
C HIS A 282 -11.97 -0.47 6.59
N LEU A 283 -11.37 0.55 5.98
CA LEU A 283 -11.73 1.96 6.19
C LEU A 283 -13.16 2.25 5.73
N GLU A 284 -13.52 1.78 4.54
CA GLU A 284 -14.83 2.01 3.94
C GLU A 284 -15.96 1.36 4.76
N VAL A 285 -15.69 0.21 5.37
CA VAL A 285 -16.62 -0.41 6.34
C VAL A 285 -16.84 0.52 7.53
N ALA A 286 -15.76 1.03 8.14
CA ALA A 286 -15.87 1.92 9.29
C ALA A 286 -16.58 3.24 8.95
N VAL A 287 -16.30 3.83 7.79
CA VAL A 287 -16.96 5.06 7.31
C VAL A 287 -18.46 4.83 7.12
N ALA A 288 -18.86 3.69 6.52
CA ALA A 288 -20.27 3.36 6.31
C ALA A 288 -21.03 3.20 7.64
N VAL A 289 -20.41 2.54 8.64
CA VAL A 289 -20.98 2.35 9.98
C VAL A 289 -21.00 3.67 10.76
N ALA A 290 -19.89 4.41 10.80
CA ALA A 290 -19.77 5.66 11.56
C ALA A 290 -20.75 6.73 11.05
N SER A 291 -20.99 6.79 9.75
CA SER A 291 -21.96 7.72 9.15
C SER A 291 -23.43 7.32 9.38
N GLY A 292 -23.70 6.14 9.95
CA GLY A 292 -25.05 5.60 10.11
C GLY A 292 -25.72 5.13 8.82
N LYS A 293 -24.95 5.04 7.72
CA LYS A 293 -25.48 4.52 6.44
C LYS A 293 -25.88 3.06 6.55
N VAL A 294 -25.18 2.29 7.38
CA VAL A 294 -25.49 0.89 7.71
C VAL A 294 -25.36 0.69 9.23
N ALA A 295 -26.00 -0.35 9.74
CA ALA A 295 -25.98 -0.69 11.17
C ALA A 295 -24.65 -1.35 11.58
N ALA A 296 -24.08 -2.20 10.73
CA ALA A 296 -22.88 -2.96 11.02
C ALA A 296 -22.08 -3.35 9.77
N GLY A 297 -20.85 -3.83 10.00
CA GLY A 297 -20.00 -4.45 8.99
C GLY A 297 -18.81 -5.13 9.65
N VAL A 298 -18.13 -6.05 8.94
CA VAL A 298 -16.96 -6.75 9.51
C VAL A 298 -15.66 -6.03 9.15
N SER A 299 -14.88 -5.71 10.19
CA SER A 299 -13.55 -5.12 10.05
C SER A 299 -12.68 -5.52 11.26
N THR A 300 -11.61 -4.78 11.56
CA THR A 300 -10.67 -5.08 12.63
C THR A 300 -10.93 -4.25 13.89
N ALA A 301 -10.53 -4.76 15.06
CA ALA A 301 -10.61 -4.05 16.34
C ALA A 301 -9.87 -2.70 16.29
N SER A 302 -8.72 -2.65 15.61
CA SER A 302 -7.94 -1.41 15.44
C SER A 302 -8.69 -0.32 14.67
N VAL A 303 -9.45 -0.72 13.65
CA VAL A 303 -10.27 0.22 12.88
C VAL A 303 -11.48 0.68 13.70
N ALA A 304 -12.11 -0.23 14.46
CA ALA A 304 -13.16 0.14 15.40
C ALA A 304 -12.66 1.20 16.41
N ALA A 305 -11.50 0.96 17.02
CA ALA A 305 -10.89 1.91 17.96
C ALA A 305 -10.59 3.26 17.34
N ALA A 306 -10.04 3.29 16.11
CA ALA A 306 -9.71 4.52 15.40
C ALA A 306 -10.94 5.39 15.09
N PHE A 307 -12.11 4.76 14.90
CA PHE A 307 -13.38 5.46 14.60
C PHE A 307 -14.30 5.64 15.81
N GLY A 308 -13.88 5.19 17.01
CA GLY A 308 -14.71 5.22 18.21
C GLY A 308 -15.99 4.38 18.07
N LEU A 309 -15.92 3.27 17.35
CA LEU A 309 -17.03 2.34 17.11
C LEU A 309 -17.07 1.24 18.15
N GLY A 310 -18.25 0.66 18.36
CA GLY A 310 -18.42 -0.58 19.09
C GLY A 310 -17.86 -1.76 18.29
N PHE A 311 -17.46 -2.82 19.00
CA PHE A 311 -16.82 -3.99 18.40
C PHE A 311 -17.27 -5.29 19.10
N ILE A 312 -17.68 -6.27 18.28
CA ILE A 312 -17.97 -7.64 18.73
C ILE A 312 -16.94 -8.56 18.08
N PRO A 313 -16.00 -9.18 18.83
CA PRO A 313 -14.99 -10.05 18.24
C PRO A 313 -15.62 -11.32 17.66
N LEU A 314 -15.21 -11.71 16.45
CA LEU A 314 -15.66 -12.93 15.78
C LEU A 314 -14.50 -13.91 15.54
N HIS A 315 -13.30 -13.41 15.25
CA HIS A 315 -12.17 -14.24 14.87
C HIS A 315 -10.83 -13.57 15.20
N GLN A 316 -9.87 -14.38 15.66
CA GLN A 316 -8.46 -13.96 15.71
C GLN A 316 -7.75 -14.47 14.45
N ALA A 317 -7.29 -13.55 13.62
CA ALA A 317 -6.60 -13.85 12.38
C ALA A 317 -5.11 -13.57 12.50
N ARG A 318 -4.27 -14.47 11.98
CA ARG A 318 -2.85 -14.21 11.82
C ARG A 318 -2.63 -13.53 10.46
N TYR A 319 -2.01 -12.36 10.52
CA TYR A 319 -1.62 -11.59 9.34
C TYR A 319 -0.18 -11.92 8.98
N ASP A 320 0.03 -12.58 7.84
CA ASP A 320 1.34 -12.98 7.34
C ASP A 320 1.75 -12.14 6.12
N LEU A 321 3.04 -11.91 6.01
CA LEU A 321 3.74 -11.33 4.87
C LEU A 321 4.31 -12.48 4.06
N VAL A 322 3.90 -12.61 2.80
CA VAL A 322 4.38 -13.66 1.87
C VAL A 322 5.41 -13.04 0.95
N VAL A 323 6.59 -13.63 0.92
CA VAL A 323 7.76 -13.12 0.17
C VAL A 323 8.42 -14.27 -0.56
N PHE A 324 8.85 -14.09 -1.81
CA PHE A 324 9.69 -15.08 -2.47
C PHE A 324 11.04 -15.20 -1.77
N LYS A 325 11.52 -16.44 -1.60
CA LYS A 325 12.80 -16.70 -0.93
C LYS A 325 13.97 -16.01 -1.63
N THR A 326 13.92 -15.89 -2.95
CA THR A 326 14.91 -15.16 -3.75
C THR A 326 14.96 -13.66 -3.42
N ASP A 327 13.81 -13.06 -3.09
CA ASP A 327 13.73 -11.62 -2.80
C ASP A 327 14.27 -11.29 -1.39
N LEU A 328 14.39 -12.31 -0.51
CA LEU A 328 15.03 -12.13 0.80
C LEU A 328 16.54 -11.82 0.70
N GLU A 329 17.16 -12.02 -0.45
CA GLU A 329 18.55 -11.65 -0.71
C GLU A 329 18.71 -10.19 -1.13
N GLU A 330 17.61 -9.50 -1.48
CA GLU A 330 17.62 -8.10 -1.87
C GLU A 330 17.79 -7.19 -0.65
N THR A 331 18.76 -6.27 -0.72
CA THR A 331 19.09 -5.35 0.40
C THR A 331 17.87 -4.57 0.88
N ALA A 332 17.05 -4.06 -0.02
CA ALA A 332 15.84 -3.29 0.33
C ALA A 332 14.83 -4.15 1.10
N VAL A 333 14.62 -5.43 0.70
CA VAL A 333 13.74 -6.37 1.40
C VAL A 333 14.28 -6.69 2.78
N GLN A 334 15.59 -6.94 2.90
CA GLN A 334 16.25 -7.20 4.19
C GLN A 334 16.13 -6.00 5.14
N GLN A 335 16.38 -4.78 4.66
CA GLN A 335 16.21 -3.56 5.42
C GLN A 335 14.79 -3.41 5.95
N LEU A 336 13.78 -3.62 5.09
CA LEU A 336 12.39 -3.54 5.48
C LEU A 336 12.04 -4.60 6.53
N LEU A 337 12.32 -5.88 6.28
CA LEU A 337 11.97 -6.98 7.17
C LEU A 337 12.69 -6.91 8.52
N SER A 338 13.95 -6.43 8.55
CA SER A 338 14.72 -6.26 9.80
C SER A 338 14.01 -5.33 10.80
N THR A 339 13.24 -4.36 10.31
CA THR A 339 12.52 -3.42 11.18
C THR A 339 11.36 -4.05 11.95
N LEU A 340 10.85 -5.22 11.54
CA LEU A 340 9.80 -5.96 12.27
C LEU A 340 10.24 -6.34 13.69
N GLY A 341 11.54 -6.56 13.90
CA GLY A 341 12.14 -6.82 15.21
C GLY A 341 12.24 -5.60 16.13
N HIS A 342 12.09 -4.38 15.60
CA HIS A 342 12.27 -3.15 16.38
C HIS A 342 11.13 -2.93 17.36
N GLN A 343 11.49 -2.56 18.60
CA GLN A 343 10.51 -2.26 19.66
C GLN A 343 9.55 -1.14 19.24
N SER A 344 10.03 -0.14 18.48
CA SER A 344 9.20 0.96 17.99
C SER A 344 8.09 0.47 17.06
N VAL A 345 8.35 -0.48 16.15
CA VAL A 345 7.34 -1.07 15.27
C VAL A 345 6.31 -1.84 16.09
N ARG A 346 6.77 -2.74 16.97
CA ARG A 346 5.87 -3.54 17.81
C ARG A 346 4.97 -2.66 18.69
N SER A 347 5.52 -1.61 19.31
CA SER A 347 4.75 -0.66 20.11
C SER A 347 3.71 0.10 19.29
N GLN A 348 4.04 0.52 18.07
CA GLN A 348 3.09 1.16 17.17
C GLN A 348 1.93 0.22 16.79
N LEU A 349 2.24 -1.05 16.48
CA LEU A 349 1.21 -2.05 16.17
C LEU A 349 0.30 -2.33 17.37
N GLN A 350 0.88 -2.50 18.55
CA GLN A 350 0.11 -2.69 19.81
C GLN A 350 -0.79 -1.49 20.11
N GLY A 351 -0.28 -0.27 19.85
CA GLY A 351 -1.02 0.98 20.04
C GLY A 351 -2.24 1.14 19.14
N LEU A 352 -2.34 0.39 18.04
CA LEU A 352 -3.54 0.36 17.20
C LEU A 352 -4.75 -0.28 17.90
N GLY A 353 -4.50 -1.14 18.90
CA GLY A 353 -5.53 -1.95 19.54
C GLY A 353 -5.83 -3.26 18.78
N GLY A 354 -6.00 -4.34 19.53
CA GLY A 354 -6.34 -5.65 18.97
C GLY A 354 -5.20 -6.36 18.23
N TYR A 355 -3.95 -5.91 18.35
CA TYR A 355 -2.77 -6.58 17.79
C TYR A 355 -1.95 -7.28 18.87
N ASP A 356 -1.66 -8.57 18.63
CA ASP A 356 -0.63 -9.33 19.36
C ASP A 356 0.64 -9.39 18.48
N THR A 357 1.73 -8.81 19.01
CA THR A 357 3.01 -8.67 18.29
C THR A 357 4.09 -9.61 18.80
N ARG A 358 3.75 -10.61 19.63
CA ARG A 358 4.75 -11.50 20.25
C ARG A 358 5.57 -12.26 19.20
N GLN A 359 4.94 -12.65 18.11
CA GLN A 359 5.58 -13.39 17.00
C GLN A 359 5.91 -12.50 15.79
N THR A 360 5.79 -11.17 15.88
CA THR A 360 6.10 -10.26 14.77
C THR A 360 7.53 -10.47 14.28
N GLY A 361 7.68 -10.73 12.98
CA GLY A 361 8.96 -10.98 12.33
C GLY A 361 9.38 -12.45 12.31
N GLU A 362 8.62 -13.38 12.92
CA GLU A 362 8.92 -14.80 12.87
C GLU A 362 8.51 -15.42 11.52
N ALA A 363 9.40 -16.23 10.96
CA ALA A 363 9.09 -17.06 9.80
C ALA A 363 8.23 -18.27 10.26
N ILE A 364 6.99 -18.31 9.79
CA ILE A 364 6.00 -19.30 10.21
C ILE A 364 6.03 -20.55 9.33
N ALA A 365 6.26 -20.38 8.04
CA ALA A 365 6.29 -21.47 7.07
C ALA A 365 7.15 -21.10 5.86
N THR A 366 7.68 -22.15 5.23
CA THR A 366 8.25 -22.05 3.88
C THR A 366 7.45 -22.99 2.98
N VAL A 367 6.95 -22.50 1.87
CA VAL A 367 6.21 -23.27 0.87
C VAL A 367 7.09 -23.39 -0.36
N GLU A 368 7.52 -24.62 -0.68
CA GLU A 368 8.30 -24.94 -1.87
C GLU A 368 7.37 -25.50 -2.94
N PHE A 369 7.70 -25.21 -4.19
CA PHE A 369 6.98 -25.76 -5.34
C PHE A 369 7.94 -25.97 -6.52
N PRO A 370 7.63 -26.93 -7.40
CA PRO A 370 8.50 -27.32 -8.50
C PRO A 370 8.67 -26.26 -9.57
#